data_644d93b76c07fda7d9dd3a2f9f29db53
#
_entry.id   644d93b76c07fda7d9dd3a2f9f29db53
#
_cell.length_a   1.000
_cell.length_b   1.000
_cell.length_c   1.000
_cell.angle_alpha   90.00
_cell.angle_beta   90.00
_cell.angle_gamma   90.00
#
_symmetry.space_group_name_H-M   'P 1'
#
loop_
_entity.id
_entity.type
_entity.pdbx_description
1 polymer ?
#
loop_
_entity_poly.entity_id
_entity_poly.type
_entity_poly.pdbx_seq_one_letter_code
_entity_poly.pdbx_strand_id
1 'polypeptide(L)'
;MTYDEPITHLLYLHGFRSSPKSFKARFMADWLQRHRPEVHWWCPQLPPSPRESMDLVFEELARWPTERMAVIGSSLGGFYATVVAERTGCRAVLLNPAINPARDLAGYIGQLAAAIALLFENFTTVFVGR
;
A
#
# COMPACT_ATOMS: atom_id res chain seq x y z
N MET A 1 2.29 -10.95 -17.43
CA MET A 1 2.75 -11.07 -16.03
C MET A 1 1.79 -11.95 -15.25
N THR A 2 2.32 -12.85 -14.47
CA THR A 2 1.51 -13.71 -13.62
C THR A 2 1.57 -13.21 -12.17
N TYR A 3 0.50 -13.45 -11.40
CA TYR A 3 0.45 -13.11 -9.98
C TYR A 3 0.39 -14.36 -9.11
N ASP A 4 0.97 -15.46 -9.62
CA ASP A 4 0.99 -16.74 -8.89
C ASP A 4 2.03 -16.77 -7.78
N GLU A 5 3.05 -15.90 -7.88
CA GLU A 5 4.10 -15.82 -6.88
C GLU A 5 3.58 -15.13 -5.62
N PRO A 6 3.91 -15.64 -4.44
CA PRO A 6 3.52 -14.97 -3.19
C PRO A 6 4.19 -13.61 -3.06
N ILE A 7 3.47 -12.66 -2.46
CA ILE A 7 4.03 -11.34 -2.18
C ILE A 7 5.07 -11.45 -1.08
N THR A 8 6.25 -10.91 -1.34
CA THR A 8 7.35 -10.84 -0.37
C THR A 8 7.66 -9.42 0.06
N HIS A 9 7.19 -8.43 -0.69
CA HIS A 9 7.47 -7.01 -0.46
C HIS A 9 6.21 -6.20 -0.58
N LEU A 10 5.95 -5.35 0.39
CA LEU A 10 4.76 -4.50 0.40
C LEU A 10 5.15 -3.06 0.69
N LEU A 11 4.82 -2.18 -0.25
CA LEU A 11 5.06 -0.75 -0.17
C LEU A 11 3.77 -0.04 0.22
N TYR A 12 3.84 0.85 1.21
CA TYR A 12 2.72 1.72 1.57
C TYR A 12 3.09 3.18 1.32
N LEU A 13 2.24 3.87 0.58
CA LEU A 13 2.43 5.28 0.24
C LEU A 13 1.33 6.10 0.90
N HIS A 14 1.73 6.94 1.87
CA HIS A 14 0.78 7.75 2.63
C HIS A 14 0.34 9.00 1.86
N GLY A 15 -0.74 9.64 2.35
CA GLY A 15 -1.27 10.84 1.72
C GLY A 15 -0.53 12.11 2.12
N PHE A 16 -0.99 13.22 1.55
CA PHE A 16 -0.46 14.54 1.85
C PHE A 16 -0.61 14.86 3.34
N ARG A 17 0.46 15.37 3.93
CA ARG A 17 0.53 15.68 5.37
C ARG A 17 0.33 14.47 6.28
N SER A 18 0.48 13.28 5.75
CA SER A 18 0.43 12.06 6.53
C SER A 18 1.84 11.56 6.82
N SER A 19 1.96 10.37 7.37
CA SER A 19 3.25 9.79 7.72
C SER A 19 3.12 8.27 7.92
N PRO A 20 4.25 7.57 8.06
CA PRO A 20 4.23 6.15 8.46
C PRO A 20 3.58 5.89 9.81
N LYS A 21 3.36 6.95 10.61
CA LYS A 21 2.72 6.84 11.93
C LYS A 21 1.21 7.01 11.87
N SER A 22 0.61 7.15 10.68
CA SER A 22 -0.83 7.26 10.54
C SER A 22 -1.52 5.99 11.02
N PHE A 23 -2.82 6.10 11.34
CA PHE A 23 -3.61 4.95 11.78
C PHE A 23 -3.57 3.82 10.74
N LYS A 24 -3.79 4.15 9.47
CA LYS A 24 -3.80 3.14 8.39
C LYS A 24 -2.46 2.42 8.28
N ALA A 25 -1.37 3.18 8.27
CA ALA A 25 -0.04 2.59 8.12
C ALA A 25 0.29 1.69 9.30
N ARG A 26 0.00 2.14 10.53
CA ARG A 26 0.27 1.34 11.72
C ARG A 26 -0.60 0.09 11.77
N PHE A 27 -1.87 0.21 11.40
CA PHE A 27 -2.76 -0.95 11.35
C PHE A 27 -2.22 -2.02 10.40
N MET A 28 -1.82 -1.62 9.21
CA MET A 28 -1.33 -2.56 8.21
C MET A 28 0.00 -3.19 8.60
N ALA A 29 0.91 -2.39 9.14
CA ALA A 29 2.18 -2.92 9.63
C ALA A 29 1.96 -3.97 10.72
N ASP A 30 1.05 -3.68 11.65
CA ASP A 30 0.71 -4.60 12.74
C ASP A 30 0.04 -5.87 12.21
N TRP A 31 -0.90 -5.71 11.26
CA TRP A 31 -1.56 -6.86 10.65
C TRP A 31 -0.56 -7.79 9.97
N LEU A 32 0.39 -7.23 9.22
CA LEU A 32 1.42 -8.03 8.56
C LEU A 32 2.31 -8.74 9.58
N GLN A 33 2.70 -8.05 10.64
CA GLN A 33 3.53 -8.65 11.68
C GLN A 33 2.86 -9.87 12.30
N ARG A 34 1.56 -9.83 12.44
CA ARG A 34 0.79 -10.93 13.05
C ARG A 34 0.50 -12.07 12.08
N HIS A 35 0.23 -11.76 10.82
CA HIS A 35 -0.28 -12.76 9.86
C HIS A 35 0.72 -13.14 8.79
N ARG A 36 1.62 -12.24 8.42
CA ARG A 36 2.60 -12.44 7.36
C ARG A 36 3.94 -11.81 7.74
N PRO A 37 4.57 -12.27 8.84
CA PRO A 37 5.80 -11.61 9.32
C PRO A 37 6.98 -11.74 8.35
N GLU A 38 6.91 -12.65 7.38
CA GLU A 38 7.95 -12.82 6.38
C GLU A 38 7.93 -11.74 5.31
N VAL A 39 6.84 -10.95 5.21
CA VAL A 39 6.73 -9.90 4.18
C VAL A 39 7.53 -8.69 4.60
N HIS A 40 8.36 -8.20 3.68
CA HIS A 40 9.11 -6.96 3.89
C HIS A 40 8.15 -5.77 3.72
N TRP A 41 7.97 -5.02 4.80
CA TRP A 41 7.12 -3.82 4.82
C TRP A 41 7.98 -2.57 4.69
N TRP A 42 7.62 -1.69 3.75
CA TRP A 42 8.30 -0.41 3.61
C TRP A 42 7.27 0.70 3.47
N CYS A 43 7.28 1.63 4.41
CA CYS A 43 6.41 2.78 4.45
C CYS A 43 7.26 4.02 4.65
N PRO A 44 7.85 4.58 3.57
CA PRO A 44 8.74 5.72 3.72
C PRO A 44 7.96 6.99 4.05
N GLN A 45 8.61 7.90 4.78
CA GLN A 45 8.11 9.26 4.92
C GLN A 45 8.31 9.96 3.56
N LEU A 46 7.19 10.35 2.92
CA LEU A 46 7.26 10.97 1.62
C LEU A 46 7.45 12.48 1.75
N PRO A 47 8.38 13.08 0.99
CA PRO A 47 8.52 14.54 0.96
C PRO A 47 7.30 15.19 0.33
N PRO A 48 7.11 16.52 0.52
CA PRO A 48 5.97 17.23 -0.06
C PRO A 48 5.96 17.24 -1.60
N SER A 49 7.12 17.17 -2.22
CA SER A 49 7.23 17.20 -3.68
C SER A 49 6.88 15.83 -4.28
N PRO A 50 5.90 15.76 -5.20
CA PRO A 50 5.60 14.51 -5.91
C PRO A 50 6.81 13.92 -6.64
N ARG A 51 7.61 14.77 -7.26
CA ARG A 51 8.79 14.32 -7.99
C ARG A 51 9.81 13.68 -7.06
N GLU A 52 10.08 14.32 -5.92
CA GLU A 52 11.04 13.79 -4.95
C GLU A 52 10.51 12.50 -4.32
N SER A 53 9.20 12.42 -4.09
CA SER A 53 8.57 11.21 -3.58
C SER A 53 8.77 10.04 -4.54
N MET A 54 8.53 10.26 -5.83
CA MET A 54 8.69 9.21 -6.82
C MET A 54 10.14 8.82 -7.02
N ASP A 55 11.05 9.79 -7.01
CA ASP A 55 12.48 9.49 -7.10
C ASP A 55 12.94 8.61 -5.94
N LEU A 56 12.51 8.94 -4.72
CA LEU A 56 12.83 8.17 -3.52
C LEU A 56 12.30 6.74 -3.63
N VAL A 57 11.04 6.60 -4.06
CA VAL A 57 10.39 5.29 -4.15
C VAL A 57 11.07 4.43 -5.22
N PHE A 58 11.25 4.96 -6.43
CA PHE A 58 11.80 4.16 -7.52
C PHE A 58 13.27 3.81 -7.33
N GLU A 59 14.02 4.61 -6.59
CA GLU A 59 15.39 4.26 -6.23
C GLU A 59 15.43 2.96 -5.42
N GLU A 60 14.53 2.81 -4.45
CA GLU A 60 14.45 1.60 -3.65
C GLU A 60 13.87 0.43 -4.46
N LEU A 61 12.81 0.69 -5.25
CA LEU A 61 12.13 -0.36 -5.99
C LEU A 61 12.99 -0.98 -7.08
N ALA A 62 14.08 -0.32 -7.48
CA ALA A 62 15.01 -0.89 -8.45
C ALA A 62 15.60 -2.22 -7.97
N ARG A 63 15.59 -2.45 -6.65
CA ARG A 63 16.12 -3.67 -6.04
C ARG A 63 15.01 -4.69 -5.67
N TRP A 64 13.75 -4.34 -5.90
CA TRP A 64 12.63 -5.18 -5.48
C TRP A 64 12.18 -6.14 -6.59
N PRO A 65 11.66 -7.32 -6.21
CA PRO A 65 11.12 -8.27 -7.19
C PRO A 65 9.72 -7.82 -7.62
N THR A 66 9.59 -7.31 -8.85
CA THR A 66 8.33 -6.72 -9.31
C THR A 66 7.16 -7.72 -9.36
N GLU A 67 7.43 -9.01 -9.59
CA GLU A 67 6.38 -10.03 -9.59
C GLU A 67 5.92 -10.42 -8.19
N ARG A 68 6.67 -10.05 -7.16
CA ARG A 68 6.40 -10.43 -5.77
C ARG A 68 6.16 -9.24 -4.87
N MET A 69 5.89 -8.09 -5.45
CA MET A 69 5.61 -6.89 -4.67
C MET A 69 4.19 -6.40 -4.90
N ALA A 70 3.72 -5.61 -3.96
CA ALA A 70 2.45 -4.89 -4.09
C ALA A 70 2.62 -3.51 -3.48
N VAL A 71 1.76 -2.59 -3.88
CA VAL A 71 1.74 -1.23 -3.35
C VAL A 71 0.34 -0.91 -2.83
N ILE A 72 0.29 -0.26 -1.67
CA ILE A 72 -0.94 0.30 -1.12
C ILE A 72 -0.77 1.81 -1.07
N GLY A 73 -1.74 2.54 -1.61
CA GLY A 73 -1.71 4.00 -1.57
C GLY A 73 -2.98 4.58 -1.00
N SER A 74 -2.85 5.62 -0.18
CA SER A 74 -3.97 6.30 0.45
C SER A 74 -3.96 7.77 0.06
N SER A 75 -5.10 8.31 -0.38
CA SER A 75 -5.25 9.71 -0.79
C SER A 75 -4.29 10.03 -1.95
N LEU A 76 -3.41 11.03 -1.79
CA LEU A 76 -2.37 11.33 -2.77
C LEU A 76 -1.46 10.12 -3.01
N GLY A 77 -1.24 9.33 -1.96
CA GLY A 77 -0.49 8.07 -2.08
C GLY A 77 -1.15 7.09 -3.04
N GLY A 78 -2.47 7.18 -3.23
CA GLY A 78 -3.17 6.38 -4.25
C GLY A 78 -2.74 6.75 -5.66
N PHE A 79 -2.54 8.04 -5.92
CA PHE A 79 -2.00 8.48 -7.20
C PHE A 79 -0.59 7.92 -7.40
N TYR A 80 0.26 8.01 -6.37
CA TYR A 80 1.61 7.47 -6.45
C TYR A 80 1.60 5.96 -6.67
N ALA A 81 0.69 5.25 -5.99
CA ALA A 81 0.56 3.80 -6.15
C ALA A 81 0.18 3.44 -7.58
N THR A 82 -0.67 4.24 -8.22
CA THR A 82 -1.04 4.04 -9.62
C THR A 82 0.19 4.17 -10.52
N VAL A 83 1.02 5.18 -10.28
CA VAL A 83 2.26 5.38 -11.05
C VAL A 83 3.20 4.19 -10.88
N VAL A 84 3.35 3.72 -9.63
CA VAL A 84 4.19 2.56 -9.34
C VAL A 84 3.67 1.32 -10.07
N ALA A 85 2.36 1.07 -9.98
CA ALA A 85 1.75 -0.10 -10.61
C ALA A 85 1.89 -0.05 -12.14
N GLU A 86 1.73 1.12 -12.75
CA GLU A 86 1.90 1.27 -14.19
C GLU A 86 3.33 0.99 -14.64
N ARG A 87 4.32 1.44 -13.87
CA ARG A 87 5.72 1.26 -14.25
C ARG A 87 6.27 -0.11 -13.96
N THR A 88 5.77 -0.78 -12.92
CA THR A 88 6.30 -2.07 -12.48
C THR A 88 5.40 -3.24 -12.86
N GLY A 89 4.12 -2.99 -13.10
CA GLY A 89 3.14 -4.05 -13.29
C GLY A 89 2.74 -4.76 -12.01
N CYS A 90 3.11 -4.23 -10.84
CA CYS A 90 2.81 -4.88 -9.57
C CYS A 90 1.34 -4.73 -9.19
N ARG A 91 0.92 -5.52 -8.21
CA ARG A 91 -0.43 -5.43 -7.63
C ARG A 91 -0.57 -4.13 -6.83
N ALA A 92 -1.80 -3.60 -6.77
CA ALA A 92 -2.04 -2.33 -6.09
C ALA A 92 -3.36 -2.35 -5.33
N VAL A 93 -3.36 -1.66 -4.18
CA VAL A 93 -4.59 -1.34 -3.44
C VAL A 93 -4.66 0.17 -3.28
N LEU A 94 -5.79 0.74 -3.66
CA LEU A 94 -6.02 2.18 -3.58
C LEU A 94 -7.08 2.44 -2.52
N LEU A 95 -6.71 3.21 -1.51
CA LEU A 95 -7.58 3.52 -0.37
C LEU A 95 -8.16 4.92 -0.52
N ASN A 96 -9.49 5.03 -0.40
CA ASN A 96 -10.18 6.30 -0.47
C ASN A 96 -9.97 7.08 0.83
N PRO A 97 -9.59 8.37 0.75
CA PRO A 97 -9.35 9.19 1.93
C PRO A 97 -10.63 9.64 2.65
N ALA A 98 -11.79 9.49 2.05
CA ALA A 98 -13.04 10.05 2.55
C ALA A 98 -13.64 9.30 3.75
N ILE A 99 -13.03 8.20 4.17
CA ILE A 99 -13.50 7.42 5.32
C ILE A 99 -13.08 8.10 6.62
N ASN A 100 -14.04 8.27 7.53
CA ASN A 100 -13.78 8.78 8.88
C ASN A 100 -13.68 7.59 9.85
N PRO A 101 -12.47 7.16 10.24
CA PRO A 101 -12.30 5.98 11.10
C PRO A 101 -12.91 6.16 12.50
N ALA A 102 -12.98 7.38 13.01
CA ALA A 102 -13.57 7.63 14.32
C ALA A 102 -15.07 7.39 14.33
N ARG A 103 -15.71 7.51 13.17
CA ARG A 103 -17.15 7.38 13.04
C ARG A 103 -17.60 5.94 12.81
N ASP A 104 -16.82 5.18 12.07
CA ASP A 104 -17.16 3.81 11.71
C ASP A 104 -15.92 2.94 11.74
N LEU A 105 -15.34 2.82 12.92
CA LEU A 105 -14.05 2.17 13.11
C LEU A 105 -14.11 0.68 12.75
N ALA A 106 -15.16 -0.02 13.19
CA ALA A 106 -15.25 -1.47 12.96
C ALA A 106 -15.34 -1.81 11.48
N GLY A 107 -16.19 -1.10 10.74
CA GLY A 107 -16.31 -1.29 9.30
C GLY A 107 -15.04 -0.93 8.56
N TYR A 108 -14.38 0.14 8.99
CA TYR A 108 -13.14 0.58 8.39
C TYR A 108 -12.01 -0.45 8.56
N ILE A 109 -11.87 -0.99 9.77
CA ILE A 109 -10.89 -2.05 10.05
C ILE A 109 -11.17 -3.27 9.19
N GLY A 110 -12.44 -3.66 9.06
CA GLY A 110 -12.83 -4.78 8.21
C GLY A 110 -12.44 -4.58 6.75
N GLN A 111 -12.64 -3.37 6.23
CA GLN A 111 -12.24 -3.04 4.86
C GLN A 111 -10.73 -3.11 4.67
N LEU A 112 -9.95 -2.60 5.62
CA LEU A 112 -8.50 -2.66 5.54
C LEU A 112 -7.99 -4.09 5.59
N ALA A 113 -8.52 -4.90 6.49
CA ALA A 113 -8.12 -6.31 6.60
C ALA A 113 -8.46 -7.07 5.33
N ALA A 114 -9.65 -6.84 4.78
CA ALA A 114 -10.06 -7.48 3.53
C ALA A 114 -9.16 -7.07 2.36
N ALA A 115 -8.80 -5.79 2.27
CA ALA A 115 -7.93 -5.29 1.22
C ALA A 115 -6.55 -5.95 1.27
N ILE A 116 -5.98 -6.05 2.47
CA ILE A 116 -4.68 -6.69 2.63
C ILE A 116 -4.77 -8.17 2.25
N ALA A 117 -5.82 -8.87 2.69
CA ALA A 117 -6.03 -10.28 2.38
C ALA A 117 -6.12 -10.51 0.87
N LEU A 118 -6.82 -9.63 0.15
CA LEU A 118 -6.95 -9.73 -1.30
C LEU A 118 -5.62 -9.63 -2.04
N LEU A 119 -4.63 -8.96 -1.47
CA LEU A 119 -3.29 -8.89 -2.08
C LEU A 119 -2.62 -10.25 -2.18
N PHE A 120 -2.99 -11.18 -1.30
CA PHE A 120 -2.42 -12.53 -1.30
C PHE A 120 -3.21 -13.51 -2.18
N GLU A 121 -4.21 -12.98 -2.89
CA GLU A 121 -4.92 -13.69 -3.95
C GLU A 121 -4.50 -13.07 -5.30
N ASN A 122 -5.07 -13.51 -6.39
CA ASN A 122 -4.60 -13.10 -7.71
C ASN A 122 -5.29 -11.85 -8.25
N PHE A 123 -5.41 -10.81 -7.42
CA PHE A 123 -6.00 -9.54 -7.84
C PHE A 123 -4.93 -8.56 -8.32
N THR A 124 -5.21 -7.82 -9.38
CA THR A 124 -4.28 -6.83 -9.93
C THR A 124 -4.41 -5.49 -9.25
N THR A 125 -5.64 -5.03 -9.02
CA THR A 125 -5.91 -3.74 -8.39
C THR A 125 -7.17 -3.85 -7.57
N VAL A 126 -7.14 -3.30 -6.37
CA VAL A 126 -8.27 -3.30 -5.44
C VAL A 126 -8.54 -1.85 -5.01
N PHE A 127 -9.80 -1.46 -5.06
CA PHE A 127 -10.23 -0.16 -4.57
C PHE A 127 -10.99 -0.35 -3.26
N VAL A 128 -10.63 0.44 -2.24
CA VAL A 128 -11.30 0.42 -0.95
C VAL A 128 -11.74 1.83 -0.61
N GLY A 129 -13.00 1.99 -0.25
CA GLY A 129 -13.46 3.28 0.16
C GLY A 129 -14.94 3.49 -0.04
N ARG A 130 -15.38 4.57 0.55
CA ARG A 130 -16.74 5.08 0.54
C ARG A 130 -17.76 4.16 1.05
#